data_981a36162ec9df05065dc956a9bb0b66
#
_entry.id   981a36162ec9df05065dc956a9bb0b66
#
_cell.length_a   1.000
_cell.length_b   1.000
_cell.length_c   1.000
_cell.angle_alpha   90.00
_cell.angle_beta   90.00
_cell.angle_gamma   90.00
#
_symmetry.space_group_name_H-M   'P 1'
#
loop_
_entity.id
_entity.type
_entity.pdbx_description
1 polymer ?
#
loop_
_entity_poly.entity_id
_entity_poly.type
_entity_poly.pdbx_seq_one_letter_code
_entity_poly.pdbx_strand_id
1 'polypeptide(L)'
;MLSDETIKNALQDLKLERIRMRDEEVNKQLDYYSSNTNKYTSEYFDGATSKEAPMSNYNFTARFIDKMSRIYQAGVKRNGGAKYSDMILNKDVAMKHQEKMSNLNGSMAILPSLGESLIYKYQQIYKFVPFFGKDALNPIAVAYPIMLPVSDPSNTAELGWGYYDDTVYKQFDNDGGVIHESTINHGLGILPVIFTHKDHQLDEFFVEGATDIITANEQVNVTMTELAVGSRYQLWGQPWMTGVDSDKSYSRMGVNNIIALDDPDSKFGIESPGGDLETSVDLVKFMVELVAQNNHLWITWSEQGGEVPSGISLMIRDLERHEDYVDDIELWRLYEDQIYEVEKALAKARGVTLDEKLGLDFIPPEYPLSTNDQIIWDDHRLRLDLITNAELTLEYNEDLGTIAKANKAWEKRKKINDKNRDKLQLPKVSDPAPKVDNRIDQ
;
A
#
# COMPACT_ATOMS: atom_id res chain seq x y z
N MET A 1 3.20 -22.30 28.16
CA MET A 1 1.98 -22.80 27.48
C MET A 1 0.76 -22.31 28.25
N LEU A 2 -0.15 -21.64 27.60
CA LEU A 2 -1.41 -21.17 28.18
C LEU A 2 -2.39 -22.37 28.31
N SER A 3 -3.28 -22.35 29.30
CA SER A 3 -4.31 -23.39 29.42
C SER A 3 -5.37 -23.21 28.32
N ASP A 4 -5.96 -24.33 27.87
CA ASP A 4 -7.01 -24.30 26.85
C ASP A 4 -8.23 -23.47 27.31
N GLU A 5 -8.51 -23.47 28.61
CA GLU A 5 -9.56 -22.65 29.22
C GLU A 5 -9.24 -21.15 29.13
N THR A 6 -7.98 -20.76 29.35
CA THR A 6 -7.54 -19.36 29.20
C THR A 6 -7.69 -18.90 27.78
N ILE A 7 -7.27 -19.73 26.81
CA ILE A 7 -7.39 -19.44 25.38
C ILE A 7 -8.87 -19.33 25.00
N LYS A 8 -9.69 -20.31 25.40
CA LYS A 8 -11.12 -20.30 25.16
C LYS A 8 -11.79 -19.06 25.71
N ASN A 9 -11.51 -18.68 26.93
CA ASN A 9 -12.07 -17.47 27.55
C ASN A 9 -11.67 -16.23 26.78
N ALA A 10 -10.42 -16.11 26.34
CA ALA A 10 -9.96 -14.98 25.53
C ALA A 10 -10.65 -14.95 24.14
N LEU A 11 -10.85 -16.11 23.51
CA LEU A 11 -11.54 -16.20 22.24
C LEU A 11 -13.05 -15.94 22.37
N GLN A 12 -13.66 -16.28 23.49
CA GLN A 12 -15.05 -15.95 23.80
C GLN A 12 -15.20 -14.50 24.26
N ASP A 13 -14.21 -13.95 24.96
CA ASP A 13 -14.05 -12.53 25.30
C ASP A 13 -13.52 -11.66 24.13
N LEU A 14 -13.63 -12.14 22.92
CA LEU A 14 -13.67 -11.26 21.72
C LEU A 14 -14.77 -10.19 21.80
N LYS A 15 -15.59 -10.28 22.80
CA LYS A 15 -16.37 -9.21 23.39
C LYS A 15 -15.53 -8.15 24.12
N LEU A 16 -14.21 -8.34 24.29
CA LEU A 16 -13.31 -7.25 24.65
C LEU A 16 -13.50 -6.20 23.56
N GLU A 17 -14.22 -5.18 23.97
CA GLU A 17 -14.69 -4.07 23.10
C GLU A 17 -13.57 -3.58 22.19
N ARG A 18 -12.34 -3.57 22.69
CA ARG A 18 -11.14 -3.14 22.01
C ARG A 18 -10.73 -4.03 20.81
N ILE A 19 -10.81 -5.37 20.93
CA ILE A 19 -10.48 -6.29 19.83
C ILE A 19 -11.57 -6.24 18.76
N ARG A 20 -12.83 -6.16 19.18
CA ARG A 20 -13.95 -6.00 18.25
C ARG A 20 -13.86 -4.70 17.48
N MET A 21 -13.60 -3.59 18.17
CA MET A 21 -13.42 -2.28 17.52
C MET A 21 -12.29 -2.30 16.51
N ARG A 22 -11.15 -2.93 16.87
CA ARG A 22 -10.04 -3.10 15.93
C ARG A 22 -10.43 -3.95 14.71
N ASP A 23 -11.14 -5.04 14.90
CA ASP A 23 -11.58 -5.90 13.79
C ASP A 23 -12.57 -5.18 12.85
N GLU A 24 -13.44 -4.34 13.39
CA GLU A 24 -14.35 -3.49 12.62
C GLU A 24 -13.55 -2.42 11.85
N GLU A 25 -12.54 -1.83 12.47
CA GLU A 25 -11.64 -0.88 11.84
C GLU A 25 -10.84 -1.53 10.71
N VAL A 26 -10.21 -2.69 10.94
CA VAL A 26 -9.50 -3.45 9.90
C VAL A 26 -10.43 -3.78 8.73
N ASN A 27 -11.70 -4.17 8.99
CA ASN A 27 -12.67 -4.39 7.93
C ASN A 27 -12.94 -3.11 7.12
N LYS A 28 -13.15 -1.98 7.82
CA LYS A 28 -13.38 -0.68 7.17
C LYS A 28 -12.16 -0.29 6.32
N GLN A 29 -10.95 -0.48 6.83
CA GLN A 29 -9.70 -0.19 6.13
C GLN A 29 -9.56 -1.03 4.84
N LEU A 30 -9.83 -2.34 4.92
CA LEU A 30 -9.80 -3.24 3.77
C LEU A 30 -10.89 -2.91 2.74
N ASP A 31 -12.09 -2.52 3.19
CA ASP A 31 -13.17 -2.09 2.31
C ASP A 31 -12.81 -0.80 1.55
N TYR A 32 -12.20 0.18 2.24
CA TYR A 32 -11.71 1.39 1.58
C TYR A 32 -10.59 1.10 0.60
N TYR A 33 -9.64 0.23 0.96
CA TYR A 33 -8.59 -0.18 0.03
C TYR A 33 -9.15 -0.88 -1.22
N SER A 34 -10.19 -1.70 -1.05
CA SER A 34 -10.85 -2.48 -2.11
C SER A 34 -11.96 -1.73 -2.85
N SER A 35 -12.24 -0.46 -2.56
CA SER A 35 -13.33 0.35 -3.12
C SER A 35 -14.75 -0.11 -2.75
N ASN A 36 -14.93 -0.80 -1.64
CA ASN A 36 -16.23 -1.24 -1.14
C ASN A 36 -16.86 -0.22 -0.17
N THR A 37 -16.85 1.06 -0.52
CA THR A 37 -17.13 2.17 0.40
C THR A 37 -18.60 2.60 0.45
N ASN A 38 -19.43 2.17 -0.50
CA ASN A 38 -20.81 2.63 -0.64
C ASN A 38 -21.66 2.46 0.63
N LYS A 39 -21.43 1.39 1.40
CA LYS A 39 -22.18 1.16 2.64
C LYS A 39 -21.90 2.24 3.70
N TYR A 40 -20.67 2.72 3.80
CA TYR A 40 -20.29 3.78 4.75
C TYR A 40 -20.80 5.15 4.29
N THR A 41 -20.62 5.47 3.00
CA THR A 41 -21.15 6.72 2.42
C THR A 41 -22.68 6.78 2.54
N SER A 42 -23.39 5.66 2.35
CA SER A 42 -24.86 5.63 2.42
C SER A 42 -25.44 5.88 3.82
N GLU A 43 -24.65 5.69 4.88
CA GLU A 43 -25.07 5.96 6.26
C GLU A 43 -25.36 7.45 6.51
N TYR A 44 -24.76 8.35 5.72
CA TYR A 44 -24.94 9.80 5.81
C TYR A 44 -26.19 10.31 5.06
N PHE A 45 -26.81 9.46 4.25
CA PHE A 45 -27.95 9.86 3.40
C PHE A 45 -29.19 9.03 3.69
N ASP A 46 -30.33 9.70 3.66
CA ASP A 46 -31.60 9.00 3.73
C ASP A 46 -31.90 8.22 2.42
N GLY A 47 -32.87 7.31 2.48
CA GLY A 47 -33.23 6.49 1.33
C GLY A 47 -33.87 7.28 0.17
N ALA A 48 -34.30 8.53 0.37
CA ALA A 48 -34.77 9.42 -0.68
C ALA A 48 -33.60 10.01 -1.47
N THR A 49 -32.62 10.57 -0.77
CA THR A 49 -31.43 11.18 -1.37
C THR A 49 -30.61 10.14 -2.14
N SER A 50 -30.48 8.92 -1.63
CA SER A 50 -29.74 7.85 -2.30
C SER A 50 -30.34 7.40 -3.64
N LYS A 51 -31.63 7.74 -3.91
CA LYS A 51 -32.30 7.49 -5.21
C LYS A 51 -32.10 8.63 -6.20
N GLU A 52 -31.68 9.81 -5.73
CA GLU A 52 -31.54 10.99 -6.57
C GLU A 52 -30.20 10.99 -7.31
N ALA A 53 -29.13 10.53 -6.68
CA ALA A 53 -27.83 10.39 -7.31
C ALA A 53 -27.14 9.12 -6.82
N PRO A 54 -26.29 8.48 -7.65
CA PRO A 54 -25.47 7.38 -7.18
C PRO A 54 -24.48 7.89 -6.14
N MET A 55 -24.21 7.08 -5.11
CA MET A 55 -23.18 7.36 -4.12
C MET A 55 -21.82 7.47 -4.80
N SER A 56 -21.08 8.51 -4.50
CA SER A 56 -19.72 8.69 -4.98
C SER A 56 -18.80 7.66 -4.33
N ASN A 57 -17.93 7.08 -5.12
CA ASN A 57 -16.95 6.10 -4.67
C ASN A 57 -15.58 6.41 -5.30
N TYR A 58 -14.95 7.47 -4.81
CA TYR A 58 -13.60 7.85 -5.19
C TYR A 58 -12.64 7.19 -4.21
N ASN A 59 -11.78 6.31 -4.70
CA ASN A 59 -10.82 5.60 -3.87
C ASN A 59 -9.41 6.15 -4.07
N PHE A 60 -9.02 7.10 -3.23
CA PHE A 60 -7.63 7.51 -3.15
C PHE A 60 -6.84 6.79 -2.05
N THR A 61 -7.51 6.09 -1.11
CA THR A 61 -6.86 5.31 -0.05
C THR A 61 -5.87 4.30 -0.62
N ALA A 62 -6.30 3.45 -1.57
CA ALA A 62 -5.41 2.47 -2.19
C ALA A 62 -4.21 3.14 -2.86
N ARG A 63 -4.43 4.25 -3.56
CA ARG A 63 -3.36 5.00 -4.23
C ARG A 63 -2.35 5.58 -3.24
N PHE A 64 -2.81 6.09 -2.09
CA PHE A 64 -1.93 6.64 -1.06
C PHE A 64 -1.12 5.53 -0.41
N ILE A 65 -1.76 4.45 0.03
CA ILE A 65 -1.09 3.28 0.61
C ILE A 65 -0.06 2.69 -0.36
N ASP A 66 -0.41 2.54 -1.64
CA ASP A 66 0.51 2.05 -2.67
C ASP A 66 1.71 2.98 -2.88
N LYS A 67 1.51 4.27 -2.72
CA LYS A 67 2.57 5.27 -2.81
C LYS A 67 3.45 5.33 -1.56
N MET A 68 2.87 5.10 -0.39
CA MET A 68 3.60 5.04 0.88
C MET A 68 4.49 3.78 0.97
N SER A 69 4.08 2.67 0.40
CA SER A 69 4.76 1.39 0.49
C SER A 69 5.87 1.28 -0.56
N ARG A 70 7.09 1.63 -0.20
CA ARG A 70 8.24 1.71 -1.12
C ARG A 70 9.42 0.81 -0.77
N ILE A 71 9.44 0.21 0.42
CA ILE A 71 10.59 -0.57 0.91
C ILE A 71 10.92 -1.73 -0.03
N TYR A 72 9.89 -2.45 -0.45
CA TYR A 72 10.03 -3.59 -1.36
C TYR A 72 9.76 -3.25 -2.83
N GLN A 73 9.71 -1.98 -3.21
CA GLN A 73 9.37 -1.58 -4.57
C GLN A 73 10.44 -2.01 -5.58
N ALA A 74 11.70 -1.79 -5.27
CA ALA A 74 12.84 -2.16 -6.10
C ALA A 74 13.38 -3.56 -5.81
N GLY A 75 12.81 -4.26 -4.80
CA GLY A 75 13.24 -5.57 -4.36
C GLY A 75 14.33 -5.52 -3.28
N VAL A 76 14.64 -6.69 -2.74
CA VAL A 76 15.63 -6.83 -1.67
C VAL A 76 16.55 -7.99 -1.99
N LYS A 77 17.87 -7.76 -1.93
CA LYS A 77 18.86 -8.83 -2.05
C LYS A 77 19.04 -9.50 -0.70
N ARG A 78 18.81 -10.81 -0.65
CA ARG A 78 18.93 -11.63 0.56
C ARG A 78 19.96 -12.72 0.36
N ASN A 79 20.92 -12.82 1.28
CA ASN A 79 21.92 -13.86 1.29
C ASN A 79 21.89 -14.60 2.62
N GLY A 80 21.32 -15.79 2.62
CA GLY A 80 21.19 -16.69 3.79
C GLY A 80 21.79 -18.07 3.53
N GLY A 81 22.71 -18.16 2.55
CA GLY A 81 23.36 -19.40 2.14
C GLY A 81 22.96 -19.88 0.75
N ALA A 82 23.72 -20.83 0.21
CA ALA A 82 23.64 -21.28 -1.19
C ALA A 82 22.26 -21.81 -1.63
N LYS A 83 21.45 -22.35 -0.69
CA LYS A 83 20.10 -22.89 -0.98
C LYS A 83 18.98 -21.89 -0.69
N TYR A 84 19.27 -20.84 0.03
CA TYR A 84 18.24 -19.94 0.52
C TYR A 84 17.48 -19.22 -0.59
N SER A 85 18.16 -18.76 -1.63
CA SER A 85 17.57 -18.09 -2.79
C SER A 85 16.50 -18.93 -3.50
N ASP A 86 16.70 -20.24 -3.57
CA ASP A 86 15.75 -21.15 -4.20
C ASP A 86 14.51 -21.39 -3.32
N MET A 87 14.64 -21.18 -2.01
CA MET A 87 13.57 -21.40 -1.03
C MET A 87 12.62 -20.19 -0.90
N ILE A 88 13.07 -18.98 -1.23
CA ILE A 88 12.36 -17.70 -1.05
C ILE A 88 11.73 -17.12 -2.31
N LEU A 89 11.42 -17.93 -3.32
CA LEU A 89 11.00 -17.48 -4.66
C LEU A 89 9.89 -16.39 -4.67
N ASN A 90 8.98 -16.40 -3.71
CA ASN A 90 7.84 -15.48 -3.64
C ASN A 90 7.94 -14.47 -2.47
N LYS A 91 9.09 -14.38 -1.80
CA LYS A 91 9.22 -13.57 -0.58
C LYS A 91 9.01 -12.07 -0.85
N ASP A 92 9.57 -11.55 -1.94
CA ASP A 92 9.42 -10.12 -2.29
C ASP A 92 7.95 -9.73 -2.53
N VAL A 93 7.19 -10.58 -3.20
CA VAL A 93 5.75 -10.34 -3.44
C VAL A 93 4.99 -10.35 -2.11
N ALA A 94 5.29 -11.31 -1.24
CA ALA A 94 4.65 -11.42 0.08
C ALA A 94 5.00 -10.24 0.97
N MET A 95 6.27 -9.84 1.02
CA MET A 95 6.74 -8.73 1.86
C MET A 95 6.23 -7.37 1.34
N LYS A 96 6.18 -7.17 0.02
CA LYS A 96 5.55 -5.98 -0.57
C LYS A 96 4.07 -5.86 -0.19
N HIS A 97 3.35 -6.97 -0.16
CA HIS A 97 1.96 -6.97 0.28
C HIS A 97 1.86 -6.73 1.80
N GLN A 98 2.76 -7.35 2.59
CA GLN A 98 2.82 -7.15 4.04
C GLN A 98 3.06 -5.68 4.39
N GLU A 99 3.99 -5.00 3.72
CA GLU A 99 4.26 -3.56 3.88
C GLU A 99 3.00 -2.72 3.64
N LYS A 100 2.33 -2.93 2.49
CA LYS A 100 1.10 -2.21 2.16
C LYS A 100 0.02 -2.38 3.21
N MET A 101 -0.18 -3.61 3.66
CA MET A 101 -1.21 -3.91 4.64
C MET A 101 -0.82 -3.46 6.05
N SER A 102 0.47 -3.42 6.40
CA SER A 102 0.94 -2.79 7.64
C SER A 102 0.69 -1.29 7.63
N ASN A 103 0.97 -0.60 6.52
CA ASN A 103 0.66 0.83 6.37
C ASN A 103 -0.84 1.11 6.42
N LEU A 104 -1.68 0.21 5.91
CA LEU A 104 -3.13 0.34 5.95
C LEU A 104 -3.70 0.08 7.35
N ASN A 105 -3.32 -1.05 7.96
CA ASN A 105 -3.96 -1.56 9.19
C ASN A 105 -3.17 -1.21 10.47
N GLY A 106 -2.01 -0.57 10.34
CA GLY A 106 -1.12 -0.22 11.45
C GLY A 106 -0.33 -1.39 11.99
N SER A 107 -0.97 -2.54 12.19
CA SER A 107 -0.36 -3.76 12.73
C SER A 107 -0.88 -4.99 12.02
N MET A 108 0.05 -5.84 11.60
CA MET A 108 -0.21 -7.07 10.86
C MET A 108 0.57 -8.24 11.45
N ALA A 109 0.24 -9.46 11.07
CA ALA A 109 1.08 -10.60 11.37
C ALA A 109 1.37 -11.41 10.10
N ILE A 110 2.52 -12.08 10.09
CA ILE A 110 2.95 -12.95 9.00
C ILE A 110 3.41 -14.28 9.57
N LEU A 111 2.96 -15.37 8.96
CA LEU A 111 3.30 -16.74 9.33
C LEU A 111 4.04 -17.40 8.17
N PRO A 112 5.37 -17.53 8.27
CA PRO A 112 6.16 -18.35 7.36
C PRO A 112 5.86 -19.84 7.57
N SER A 113 5.78 -20.58 6.49
CA SER A 113 5.65 -22.03 6.51
C SER A 113 6.51 -22.65 5.40
N LEU A 114 7.05 -23.85 5.63
CA LEU A 114 7.89 -24.54 4.66
C LEU A 114 7.14 -25.72 4.05
N GLY A 115 6.87 -25.64 2.76
CA GLY A 115 6.21 -26.68 2.00
C GLY A 115 7.09 -27.95 1.80
N GLU A 116 6.51 -29.02 1.27
CA GLU A 116 7.24 -30.25 0.92
C GLU A 116 8.33 -30.02 -0.13
N SER A 117 8.10 -29.07 -1.04
CA SER A 117 9.05 -28.66 -2.06
C SER A 117 10.23 -27.80 -1.55
N LEU A 118 10.36 -27.60 -0.24
CA LEU A 118 11.32 -26.71 0.40
C LEU A 118 11.20 -25.23 -0.06
N ILE A 119 10.02 -24.82 -0.47
CA ILE A 119 9.72 -23.42 -0.81
C ILE A 119 8.90 -22.83 0.34
N TYR A 120 9.31 -21.65 0.83
CA TYR A 120 8.56 -20.94 1.83
C TYR A 120 7.28 -20.35 1.27
N LYS A 121 6.24 -20.39 2.11
CA LYS A 121 4.97 -19.69 1.90
C LYS A 121 4.76 -18.74 3.06
N TYR A 122 4.21 -17.57 2.78
CA TYR A 122 3.99 -16.51 3.75
C TYR A 122 2.50 -16.22 3.81
N GLN A 123 1.87 -16.60 4.92
CA GLN A 123 0.46 -16.29 5.17
C GLN A 123 0.37 -14.95 5.89
N GLN A 124 -0.31 -13.99 5.29
CA GLN A 124 -0.62 -12.71 5.94
C GLN A 124 -1.86 -12.87 6.82
N ILE A 125 -1.79 -12.32 8.02
CA ILE A 125 -2.84 -12.39 9.03
C ILE A 125 -3.24 -10.96 9.39
N TYR A 126 -4.45 -10.57 8.98
CA TYR A 126 -5.00 -9.22 9.19
C TYR A 126 -5.63 -9.06 10.57
N LYS A 127 -6.27 -10.11 11.06
CA LYS A 127 -6.99 -10.16 12.33
C LYS A 127 -6.37 -11.22 13.21
N PHE A 128 -6.03 -10.85 14.41
CA PHE A 128 -5.43 -11.77 15.35
C PHE A 128 -5.58 -11.27 16.80
N VAL A 129 -5.50 -12.20 17.72
CA VAL A 129 -5.54 -11.98 19.17
C VAL A 129 -4.18 -12.33 19.74
N PRO A 130 -3.35 -11.35 20.12
CA PRO A 130 -2.07 -11.60 20.75
C PRO A 130 -2.26 -11.95 22.24
N PHE A 131 -1.46 -12.88 22.74
CA PHE A 131 -1.41 -13.23 24.16
C PHE A 131 -0.07 -12.79 24.73
N PHE A 132 -0.11 -12.02 25.79
CA PHE A 132 1.09 -11.43 26.41
C PHE A 132 1.52 -12.18 27.65
N GLY A 133 2.83 -12.18 27.88
CA GLY A 133 3.43 -12.64 29.12
C GLY A 133 3.64 -11.49 30.10
N LYS A 134 4.92 -11.27 30.47
CA LYS A 134 5.32 -10.14 31.32
C LYS A 134 5.56 -8.86 30.52
N ASP A 135 5.84 -9.00 29.26
CA ASP A 135 6.07 -7.91 28.31
C ASP A 135 4.78 -7.65 27.54
N ALA A 136 4.31 -6.41 27.57
CA ALA A 136 3.09 -5.96 26.92
C ALA A 136 3.26 -5.71 25.40
N LEU A 137 4.50 -5.64 24.92
CA LEU A 137 4.81 -5.38 23.52
C LEU A 137 5.19 -6.65 22.73
N ASN A 138 5.62 -7.71 23.44
CA ASN A 138 6.05 -8.96 22.82
C ASN A 138 5.10 -10.10 23.15
N PRO A 139 4.19 -10.50 22.26
CA PRO A 139 3.29 -11.62 22.47
C PRO A 139 4.04 -12.95 22.59
N ILE A 140 3.59 -13.80 23.50
CA ILE A 140 4.12 -15.16 23.69
C ILE A 140 3.32 -16.21 22.90
N ALA A 141 2.11 -15.85 22.45
CA ALA A 141 1.26 -16.68 21.64
C ALA A 141 0.28 -15.81 20.83
N VAL A 142 -0.35 -16.39 19.85
CA VAL A 142 -1.33 -15.70 19.00
C VAL A 142 -2.43 -16.66 18.56
N ALA A 143 -3.66 -16.16 18.53
CA ALA A 143 -4.76 -16.81 17.85
C ALA A 143 -5.24 -15.97 16.66
N TYR A 144 -5.63 -16.61 15.57
CA TYR A 144 -6.12 -15.95 14.38
C TYR A 144 -7.22 -16.77 13.71
N PRO A 145 -8.18 -16.14 13.01
CA PRO A 145 -9.26 -16.84 12.36
C PRO A 145 -8.76 -17.72 11.21
N ILE A 146 -9.25 -18.94 11.15
CA ILE A 146 -8.99 -19.91 10.08
C ILE A 146 -10.29 -20.50 9.55
N MET A 147 -10.23 -21.02 8.33
CA MET A 147 -11.28 -21.87 7.79
C MET A 147 -10.99 -23.32 8.22
N LEU A 148 -11.91 -23.91 8.96
CA LEU A 148 -11.81 -25.31 9.33
C LEU A 148 -12.07 -26.22 8.14
N PRO A 149 -11.35 -27.35 8.03
CA PRO A 149 -11.60 -28.32 6.98
C PRO A 149 -13.01 -28.90 7.14
N VAL A 150 -13.78 -28.88 6.08
CA VAL A 150 -15.13 -29.44 6.04
C VAL A 150 -15.05 -30.84 5.44
N SER A 151 -15.65 -31.81 6.10
CA SER A 151 -15.69 -33.20 5.63
C SER A 151 -16.60 -33.40 4.42
N ASP A 152 -17.58 -32.52 4.22
CA ASP A 152 -18.52 -32.51 3.11
C ASP A 152 -18.35 -31.24 2.28
N PRO A 153 -17.95 -31.33 0.99
CA PRO A 153 -17.78 -30.16 0.11
C PRO A 153 -19.04 -29.34 -0.13
N SER A 154 -20.22 -29.89 0.18
CA SER A 154 -21.50 -29.18 0.06
C SER A 154 -21.80 -28.28 1.27
N ASN A 155 -21.08 -28.45 2.37
CA ASN A 155 -21.21 -27.59 3.54
C ASN A 155 -20.40 -26.31 3.41
N THR A 156 -20.93 -25.23 3.95
CA THR A 156 -20.19 -23.96 4.09
C THR A 156 -19.01 -24.18 5.03
N ALA A 157 -17.82 -23.69 4.66
CA ALA A 157 -16.65 -23.75 5.52
C ALA A 157 -16.94 -23.11 6.88
N GLU A 158 -16.67 -23.83 7.94
CA GLU A 158 -16.82 -23.31 9.30
C GLU A 158 -15.63 -22.44 9.68
N LEU A 159 -15.91 -21.32 10.33
CA LEU A 159 -14.88 -20.46 10.90
C LEU A 159 -14.42 -21.08 12.24
N GLY A 160 -13.13 -21.03 12.47
CA GLY A 160 -12.51 -21.41 13.71
C GLY A 160 -11.25 -20.58 13.97
N TRP A 161 -10.47 -21.00 14.94
CA TRP A 161 -9.26 -20.30 15.35
C TRP A 161 -8.04 -21.20 15.27
N GLY A 162 -6.97 -20.70 14.67
CA GLY A 162 -5.65 -21.28 14.77
C GLY A 162 -4.90 -20.59 15.92
N TYR A 163 -4.27 -21.34 16.78
CA TYR A 163 -3.47 -20.86 17.89
C TYR A 163 -2.03 -21.35 17.75
N TYR A 164 -1.07 -20.47 17.89
CA TYR A 164 0.36 -20.77 17.98
C TYR A 164 0.96 -20.23 19.26
N ASP A 165 1.79 -21.04 19.89
CA ASP A 165 2.81 -20.58 20.85
C ASP A 165 4.21 -21.05 20.40
N ASP A 166 5.20 -21.03 21.28
CA ASP A 166 6.57 -21.46 21.00
C ASP A 166 6.75 -22.98 20.80
N THR A 167 5.73 -23.77 21.15
CA THR A 167 5.78 -25.23 21.18
C THR A 167 4.71 -25.92 20.39
N VAL A 168 3.47 -25.41 20.43
CA VAL A 168 2.31 -26.10 19.87
C VAL A 168 1.52 -25.24 18.90
N TYR A 169 0.89 -25.92 17.96
CA TYR A 169 -0.22 -25.44 17.16
C TYR A 169 -1.49 -26.16 17.58
N LYS A 170 -2.58 -25.42 17.75
CA LYS A 170 -3.92 -25.98 18.06
C LYS A 170 -4.98 -25.29 17.20
N GLN A 171 -6.07 -26.00 16.96
CA GLN A 171 -7.25 -25.42 16.36
C GLN A 171 -8.41 -25.44 17.36
N PHE A 172 -9.19 -24.39 17.31
CA PHE A 172 -10.39 -24.22 18.09
C PHE A 172 -11.58 -24.01 17.15
N ASP A 173 -12.73 -24.51 17.53
CA ASP A 173 -13.98 -24.21 16.86
C ASP A 173 -14.45 -22.77 17.15
N ASN A 174 -15.55 -22.36 16.55
CA ASN A 174 -16.09 -21.00 16.72
C ASN A 174 -16.56 -20.72 18.17
N ASP A 175 -16.86 -21.75 18.94
CA ASP A 175 -17.28 -21.67 20.34
C ASP A 175 -16.09 -21.75 21.32
N GLY A 176 -14.86 -21.83 20.79
CA GLY A 176 -13.64 -21.94 21.57
C GLY A 176 -13.38 -23.35 22.12
N GLY A 177 -14.04 -24.37 21.59
CA GLY A 177 -13.74 -25.78 21.90
C GLY A 177 -12.48 -26.24 21.17
N VAL A 178 -11.59 -26.94 21.88
CA VAL A 178 -10.35 -27.46 21.25
C VAL A 178 -10.66 -28.63 20.32
N ILE A 179 -10.15 -28.57 19.11
CA ILE A 179 -10.17 -29.69 18.17
C ILE A 179 -8.93 -30.54 18.45
N HIS A 180 -9.06 -31.52 19.34
CA HIS A 180 -7.91 -32.29 19.87
C HIS A 180 -7.08 -33.01 18.79
N GLU A 181 -7.70 -33.43 17.70
CA GLU A 181 -7.02 -34.08 16.58
C GLU A 181 -6.08 -33.16 15.82
N SER A 182 -6.23 -31.84 15.97
CA SER A 182 -5.43 -30.83 15.30
C SER A 182 -4.20 -30.37 16.09
N THR A 183 -4.03 -30.83 17.33
CA THR A 183 -2.91 -30.43 18.18
C THR A 183 -1.59 -30.99 17.66
N ILE A 184 -0.70 -30.11 17.23
CA ILE A 184 0.60 -30.45 16.67
C ILE A 184 1.69 -29.81 17.52
N ASN A 185 2.63 -30.62 18.02
CA ASN A 185 3.87 -30.10 18.59
C ASN A 185 4.83 -29.83 17.44
N HIS A 186 5.06 -28.56 17.11
CA HIS A 186 5.89 -28.16 15.99
C HIS A 186 7.40 -28.17 16.31
N GLY A 187 7.78 -28.18 17.60
CA GLY A 187 9.17 -28.33 18.04
C GLY A 187 10.14 -27.23 17.60
N LEU A 188 9.65 -26.06 17.20
CA LEU A 188 10.49 -24.95 16.75
C LEU A 188 11.17 -24.22 17.89
N GLY A 189 10.56 -24.20 19.09
CA GLY A 189 11.07 -23.50 20.28
C GLY A 189 10.96 -21.97 20.20
N ILE A 190 10.29 -21.46 19.19
CA ILE A 190 9.99 -20.04 18.98
C ILE A 190 8.58 -19.88 18.44
N LEU A 191 7.94 -18.75 18.73
CA LEU A 191 6.66 -18.39 18.11
C LEU A 191 6.87 -18.18 16.62
N PRO A 192 6.23 -18.96 15.73
CA PRO A 192 6.49 -18.87 14.28
C PRO A 192 5.72 -17.73 13.59
N VAL A 193 5.10 -16.84 14.33
CA VAL A 193 4.35 -15.69 13.83
C VAL A 193 5.10 -14.42 14.17
N ILE A 194 5.37 -13.61 13.15
CA ILE A 194 6.05 -12.31 13.28
C ILE A 194 5.00 -11.21 13.13
N PHE A 195 5.09 -10.21 13.99
CA PHE A 195 4.22 -9.04 13.95
C PHE A 195 4.96 -7.90 13.28
N THR A 196 4.30 -7.26 12.32
CA THR A 196 4.82 -6.09 11.62
C THR A 196 3.92 -4.89 11.90
N HIS A 197 4.53 -3.77 12.18
CA HIS A 197 3.84 -2.52 12.49
C HIS A 197 4.24 -1.45 11.48
N LYS A 198 3.36 -0.48 11.25
CA LYS A 198 3.63 0.67 10.40
C LYS A 198 4.79 1.50 10.97
N ASP A 199 4.75 1.74 12.27
CA ASP A 199 5.72 2.54 13.03
C ASP A 199 6.20 1.79 14.25
N HIS A 200 7.20 2.33 14.95
CA HIS A 200 7.64 1.81 16.22
C HIS A 200 6.52 1.87 17.27
N GLN A 201 6.38 0.76 17.99
CA GLN A 201 5.46 0.68 19.13
C GLN A 201 5.94 1.62 20.24
N LEU A 202 5.00 2.39 20.80
CA LEU A 202 5.28 3.24 21.96
C LEU A 202 4.88 2.53 23.26
N ASP A 203 3.60 2.67 23.64
CA ASP A 203 3.08 2.13 24.90
C ASP A 203 2.12 0.95 24.68
N GLU A 204 1.64 0.76 23.47
CA GLU A 204 0.67 -0.27 23.10
C GLU A 204 1.21 -1.16 22.00
N PHE A 205 0.74 -2.42 22.01
CA PHE A 205 1.12 -3.39 20.98
C PHE A 205 0.61 -2.99 19.59
N PHE A 206 -0.65 -2.57 19.49
CA PHE A 206 -1.24 -2.18 18.21
C PHE A 206 -0.90 -0.73 17.88
N VAL A 207 -0.40 -0.53 16.67
CA VAL A 207 -0.14 0.78 16.08
C VAL A 207 -1.34 1.16 15.21
N GLU A 208 -1.68 2.44 15.20
CA GLU A 208 -2.77 2.99 14.39
C GLU A 208 -2.43 2.92 12.90
N GLY A 209 -3.43 2.54 12.08
CA GLY A 209 -3.28 2.45 10.63
C GLY A 209 -3.56 3.77 9.90
N ALA A 210 -4.07 3.68 8.69
CA ALA A 210 -4.37 4.82 7.81
C ALA A 210 -5.75 5.45 8.11
N THR A 211 -6.09 5.64 9.38
CA THR A 211 -7.41 6.15 9.83
C THR A 211 -7.68 7.55 9.31
N ASP A 212 -6.66 8.41 9.26
CA ASP A 212 -6.72 9.77 8.72
C ASP A 212 -7.06 9.77 7.22
N ILE A 213 -6.39 8.93 6.43
CA ILE A 213 -6.63 8.77 4.98
C ILE A 213 -8.06 8.27 4.73
N ILE A 214 -8.52 7.31 5.54
CA ILE A 214 -9.85 6.72 5.40
C ILE A 214 -10.93 7.73 5.75
N THR A 215 -10.77 8.45 6.86
CA THR A 215 -11.69 9.49 7.29
C THR A 215 -11.82 10.60 6.22
N ALA A 216 -10.69 11.03 5.66
CA ALA A 216 -10.71 12.01 4.58
C ALA A 216 -11.36 11.45 3.30
N ASN A 217 -11.09 10.19 2.96
CA ASN A 217 -11.72 9.54 1.81
C ASN A 217 -13.25 9.44 1.98
N GLU A 218 -13.71 9.15 3.19
CA GLU A 218 -15.13 9.12 3.54
C GLU A 218 -15.76 10.49 3.37
N GLN A 219 -15.16 11.54 3.95
CA GLN A 219 -15.62 12.92 3.83
C GLN A 219 -15.68 13.38 2.36
N VAL A 220 -14.67 13.06 1.57
CA VAL A 220 -14.66 13.37 0.12
C VAL A 220 -15.81 12.65 -0.60
N ASN A 221 -16.06 11.39 -0.32
CA ASN A 221 -17.17 10.65 -0.94
C ASN A 221 -18.54 11.22 -0.57
N VAL A 222 -18.73 11.62 0.68
CA VAL A 222 -19.95 12.29 1.16
C VAL A 222 -20.09 13.63 0.44
N THR A 223 -19.09 14.51 0.49
CA THR A 223 -19.15 15.84 -0.15
C THR A 223 -19.36 15.74 -1.67
N MET A 224 -18.72 14.80 -2.35
CA MET A 224 -18.92 14.59 -3.78
C MET A 224 -20.32 14.06 -4.12
N THR A 225 -20.93 13.28 -3.23
CA THR A 225 -22.31 12.85 -3.38
C THR A 225 -23.27 14.05 -3.20
N GLU A 226 -23.06 14.88 -2.19
CA GLU A 226 -23.81 16.13 -1.97
C GLU A 226 -23.68 17.08 -3.16
N LEU A 227 -22.46 17.24 -3.71
CA LEU A 227 -22.22 18.04 -4.91
C LEU A 227 -22.97 17.50 -6.13
N ALA A 228 -23.03 16.17 -6.31
CA ALA A 228 -23.75 15.54 -7.39
C ALA A 228 -25.27 15.80 -7.27
N VAL A 229 -25.81 15.73 -6.07
CA VAL A 229 -27.21 16.06 -5.78
C VAL A 229 -27.43 17.57 -5.96
N GLY A 230 -26.62 18.41 -5.35
CA GLY A 230 -26.71 19.87 -5.43
C GLY A 230 -26.60 20.40 -6.85
N SER A 231 -25.75 19.82 -7.68
CA SER A 231 -25.61 20.21 -9.10
C SER A 231 -26.91 19.96 -9.89
N ARG A 232 -27.64 18.87 -9.57
CA ARG A 232 -28.95 18.60 -10.19
C ARG A 232 -29.97 19.66 -9.84
N TYR A 233 -30.06 20.04 -8.56
CA TYR A 233 -30.96 21.10 -8.11
C TYR A 233 -30.62 22.48 -8.68
N GLN A 234 -29.34 22.79 -8.85
CA GLN A 234 -28.91 24.02 -9.50
C GLN A 234 -29.23 24.06 -11.00
N LEU A 235 -29.00 22.97 -11.70
CA LEU A 235 -29.29 22.87 -13.14
C LEU A 235 -30.78 22.87 -13.46
N TRP A 236 -31.61 22.27 -12.60
CA TRP A 236 -33.02 22.07 -12.87
C TRP A 236 -33.90 23.01 -12.06
N GLY A 237 -33.39 23.61 -11.00
CA GLY A 237 -34.13 24.43 -10.05
C GLY A 237 -35.18 23.65 -9.26
N GLN A 238 -35.65 24.24 -8.18
CA GLN A 238 -36.79 23.73 -7.40
C GLN A 238 -38.06 24.40 -7.92
N PRO A 239 -38.97 23.66 -8.62
CA PRO A 239 -40.23 24.24 -9.04
C PRO A 239 -41.14 24.45 -7.84
N TRP A 240 -41.82 25.55 -7.80
CA TRP A 240 -42.84 25.87 -6.82
C TRP A 240 -44.09 26.45 -7.48
N MET A 241 -45.22 26.24 -6.86
CA MET A 241 -46.52 26.71 -7.35
C MET A 241 -47.38 27.15 -6.18
N THR A 242 -48.16 28.24 -6.37
CA THR A 242 -49.14 28.73 -5.42
C THR A 242 -50.53 28.73 -6.07
N GLY A 243 -51.60 28.76 -5.26
CA GLY A 243 -52.97 28.81 -5.78
C GLY A 243 -53.52 27.47 -6.27
N VAL A 244 -52.90 26.36 -5.86
CA VAL A 244 -53.23 25.02 -6.32
C VAL A 244 -54.03 24.28 -5.25
N ASP A 245 -55.07 23.57 -5.67
CA ASP A 245 -55.87 22.71 -4.81
C ASP A 245 -55.06 21.47 -4.39
N SER A 246 -54.84 21.28 -3.07
CA SER A 246 -54.04 20.20 -2.53
C SER A 246 -54.53 18.79 -2.85
N ASP A 247 -55.79 18.66 -3.25
CA ASP A 247 -56.42 17.37 -3.56
C ASP A 247 -56.22 16.90 -5.00
N LYS A 248 -55.58 17.72 -5.84
CA LYS A 248 -55.27 17.35 -7.24
C LYS A 248 -53.83 16.81 -7.36
N SER A 249 -53.76 15.59 -7.82
CA SER A 249 -52.48 14.96 -8.18
C SER A 249 -51.90 15.65 -9.44
N TYR A 250 -50.82 16.42 -9.27
CA TYR A 250 -50.09 17.02 -10.40
C TYR A 250 -49.11 16.03 -11.00
N SER A 251 -49.10 15.98 -12.33
CA SER A 251 -48.22 15.14 -13.12
C SER A 251 -46.76 15.48 -12.84
N ARG A 252 -45.87 14.48 -12.81
CA ARG A 252 -44.45 14.68 -12.66
C ARG A 252 -43.94 15.69 -13.70
N MET A 253 -43.23 16.70 -13.23
CA MET A 253 -42.57 17.65 -14.11
C MET A 253 -41.44 16.96 -14.88
N GLY A 254 -41.37 17.19 -16.18
CA GLY A 254 -40.31 16.77 -17.07
C GLY A 254 -40.09 17.85 -18.14
N VAL A 255 -38.97 17.80 -18.82
CA VAL A 255 -38.52 18.79 -19.80
C VAL A 255 -39.56 19.01 -20.91
N ASN A 256 -40.47 18.05 -21.14
CA ASN A 256 -41.48 18.09 -22.19
C ASN A 256 -42.93 18.33 -21.67
N ASN A 257 -43.07 18.63 -20.38
CA ASN A 257 -44.40 18.84 -19.81
C ASN A 257 -44.72 20.34 -19.69
N ILE A 258 -45.82 20.75 -20.31
CA ILE A 258 -46.37 22.11 -20.18
C ILE A 258 -47.22 22.14 -18.93
N ILE A 259 -46.98 23.06 -18.02
CA ILE A 259 -47.80 23.29 -16.84
C ILE A 259 -48.89 24.27 -17.24
N ALA A 260 -50.14 23.84 -17.22
CA ALA A 260 -51.28 24.69 -17.38
C ALA A 260 -51.89 25.01 -16.00
N LEU A 261 -52.10 26.28 -15.69
CA LEU A 261 -52.69 26.77 -14.45
C LEU A 261 -54.06 27.32 -14.75
N ASP A 262 -55.10 26.72 -14.17
CA ASP A 262 -56.51 27.11 -14.42
C ASP A 262 -56.93 28.31 -13.58
N ASP A 263 -56.22 28.58 -12.45
CA ASP A 263 -56.53 29.70 -11.57
C ASP A 263 -55.76 30.95 -11.97
N PRO A 264 -56.39 32.10 -12.23
CA PRO A 264 -55.75 33.34 -12.60
C PRO A 264 -54.75 33.88 -11.59
N ASP A 265 -54.93 33.54 -10.31
CA ASP A 265 -54.04 33.96 -9.21
C ASP A 265 -52.90 32.96 -8.94
N SER A 266 -52.85 31.85 -9.66
CA SER A 266 -51.78 30.87 -9.56
C SER A 266 -50.47 31.43 -10.05
N LYS A 267 -49.40 31.19 -9.29
CA LYS A 267 -48.03 31.54 -9.67
C LYS A 267 -47.18 30.29 -9.71
N PHE A 268 -46.36 30.19 -10.74
CA PHE A 268 -45.34 29.17 -10.91
C PHE A 268 -43.97 29.82 -10.98
N GLY A 269 -43.04 29.25 -10.32
CA GLY A 269 -41.65 29.66 -10.39
C GLY A 269 -40.71 28.48 -10.29
N ILE A 270 -39.50 28.67 -10.74
CA ILE A 270 -38.39 27.74 -10.56
C ILE A 270 -37.32 28.53 -9.84
N GLU A 271 -36.92 28.09 -8.68
CA GLU A 271 -35.89 28.70 -7.88
C GLU A 271 -34.68 27.76 -7.85
N SER A 272 -33.52 28.30 -8.17
CA SER A 272 -32.24 27.57 -8.08
C SER A 272 -31.55 27.99 -6.79
N PRO A 273 -31.15 27.02 -5.93
CA PRO A 273 -30.32 27.35 -4.78
C PRO A 273 -29.01 27.95 -5.29
N GLY A 274 -28.70 29.18 -4.92
CA GLY A 274 -27.51 29.90 -5.37
C GLY A 274 -26.18 29.44 -4.76
N GLY A 275 -26.01 28.12 -4.63
CA GLY A 275 -24.77 27.55 -4.06
C GLY A 275 -23.58 27.68 -5.03
N ASP A 276 -22.40 27.93 -4.48
CA ASP A 276 -21.14 27.98 -5.24
C ASP A 276 -20.51 26.56 -5.30
N LEU A 277 -20.74 25.89 -6.43
CA LEU A 277 -20.20 24.55 -6.67
C LEU A 277 -18.68 24.57 -6.88
N GLU A 278 -18.12 25.66 -7.40
CA GLU A 278 -16.68 25.79 -7.64
C GLU A 278 -15.90 25.81 -6.33
N THR A 279 -16.32 26.66 -5.38
CA THR A 279 -15.76 26.70 -4.03
C THR A 279 -15.85 25.33 -3.33
N SER A 280 -16.93 24.58 -3.54
CA SER A 280 -17.07 23.26 -2.93
C SER A 280 -16.11 22.22 -3.55
N VAL A 281 -15.87 22.29 -4.86
CA VAL A 281 -14.85 21.45 -5.52
C VAL A 281 -13.44 21.80 -5.03
N ASP A 282 -13.15 23.09 -4.83
CA ASP A 282 -11.85 23.52 -4.31
C ASP A 282 -11.64 23.09 -2.85
N LEU A 283 -12.71 23.06 -2.04
CA LEU A 283 -12.67 22.49 -0.71
C LEU A 283 -12.27 20.99 -0.75
N VAL A 284 -12.86 20.19 -1.65
CA VAL A 284 -12.50 18.78 -1.82
C VAL A 284 -11.03 18.63 -2.21
N LYS A 285 -10.54 19.44 -3.15
CA LYS A 285 -9.12 19.41 -3.54
C LYS A 285 -8.23 19.71 -2.33
N PHE A 286 -8.55 20.77 -1.58
CA PHE A 286 -7.81 21.16 -0.39
C PHE A 286 -7.76 20.05 0.67
N MET A 287 -8.88 19.35 0.91
CA MET A 287 -8.93 18.23 1.86
C MET A 287 -7.99 17.09 1.43
N VAL A 288 -8.01 16.73 0.14
CA VAL A 288 -7.15 15.66 -0.39
C VAL A 288 -5.67 16.08 -0.35
N GLU A 289 -5.36 17.35 -0.67
CA GLU A 289 -4.00 17.88 -0.61
C GLU A 289 -3.47 17.90 0.84
N LEU A 290 -4.28 18.30 1.79
CA LEU A 290 -3.89 18.35 3.22
C LEU A 290 -3.53 16.96 3.75
N VAL A 291 -4.37 15.96 3.45
CA VAL A 291 -4.10 14.57 3.86
C VAL A 291 -2.87 14.00 3.12
N ALA A 292 -2.69 14.36 1.86
CA ALA A 292 -1.50 13.98 1.12
C ALA A 292 -0.23 14.56 1.75
N GLN A 293 -0.24 15.85 2.10
CA GLN A 293 0.89 16.52 2.76
C GLN A 293 1.21 15.90 4.13
N ASN A 294 0.18 15.59 4.94
CA ASN A 294 0.38 14.92 6.23
C ASN A 294 1.04 13.53 6.11
N ASN A 295 0.90 12.90 4.95
CA ASN A 295 1.52 11.61 4.64
C ASN A 295 2.71 11.75 3.67
N HIS A 296 3.33 12.93 3.61
CA HIS A 296 4.48 13.26 2.77
C HIS A 296 4.26 12.90 1.28
N LEU A 297 3.02 12.98 0.81
CA LEU A 297 2.65 12.71 -0.58
C LEU A 297 2.42 14.02 -1.33
N TRP A 298 2.93 14.08 -2.56
CA TRP A 298 2.69 15.21 -3.46
C TRP A 298 1.60 14.87 -4.48
N ILE A 299 0.56 15.73 -4.55
CA ILE A 299 -0.52 15.63 -5.53
C ILE A 299 -0.49 16.85 -6.45
N THR A 300 -0.58 16.63 -7.76
CA THR A 300 -0.77 17.68 -8.77
C THR A 300 -2.11 17.47 -9.48
N TRP A 301 -2.94 18.51 -9.50
CA TRP A 301 -4.28 18.50 -10.12
C TRP A 301 -4.23 18.95 -11.59
N SER A 302 -3.51 18.39 -12.46
CA SER A 302 -3.29 18.80 -13.85
C SER A 302 -2.34 20.01 -14.01
N GLU A 303 -1.15 19.75 -14.48
CA GLU A 303 -0.31 20.79 -15.08
C GLU A 303 -0.86 21.07 -16.48
N GLN A 304 -1.74 22.04 -16.61
CA GLN A 304 -2.12 22.56 -17.93
C GLN A 304 -0.91 23.30 -18.52
N GLY A 305 -0.17 22.64 -19.40
CA GLY A 305 0.87 23.26 -20.22
C GLY A 305 2.24 23.45 -19.55
N GLY A 306 2.51 22.75 -18.44
CA GLY A 306 3.83 22.75 -17.80
C GLY A 306 4.84 21.84 -18.51
N GLU A 307 6.11 22.23 -18.51
CA GLU A 307 7.21 21.33 -18.88
C GLU A 307 7.21 20.12 -17.95
N VAL A 308 7.51 18.93 -18.47
CA VAL A 308 7.68 17.72 -17.64
C VAL A 308 8.77 18.02 -16.62
N PRO A 309 8.47 17.86 -15.29
CA PRO A 309 9.45 18.16 -14.25
C PRO A 309 10.74 17.38 -14.48
N SER A 310 11.90 18.03 -14.30
CA SER A 310 13.18 17.32 -14.36
C SER A 310 13.27 16.26 -13.26
N GLY A 311 14.08 15.22 -13.46
CA GLY A 311 14.33 14.21 -12.43
C GLY A 311 14.75 14.81 -11.10
N ILE A 312 15.56 15.87 -11.12
CA ILE A 312 15.97 16.63 -9.92
C ILE A 312 14.77 17.30 -9.25
N SER A 313 13.87 17.91 -10.02
CA SER A 313 12.64 18.49 -9.46
C SER A 313 11.74 17.45 -8.82
N LEU A 314 11.67 16.24 -9.39
CA LEU A 314 10.94 15.12 -8.81
C LEU A 314 11.61 14.62 -7.52
N MET A 315 12.93 14.56 -7.48
CA MET A 315 13.69 14.19 -6.26
C MET A 315 13.45 15.18 -5.13
N ILE A 316 13.48 16.49 -5.41
CA ILE A 316 13.23 17.52 -4.39
C ILE A 316 11.80 17.42 -3.85
N ARG A 317 10.82 17.19 -4.72
CA ARG A 317 9.41 17.00 -4.32
C ARG A 317 9.19 15.72 -3.49
N ASP A 318 10.04 14.72 -3.66
CA ASP A 318 9.93 13.41 -3.01
C ASP A 318 10.96 13.26 -1.85
N LEU A 319 11.61 14.36 -1.44
CA LEU A 319 12.69 14.34 -0.43
C LEU A 319 12.18 13.82 0.93
N GLU A 320 11.05 14.35 1.42
CA GLU A 320 10.43 13.94 2.67
C GLU A 320 10.10 12.44 2.67
N ARG A 321 9.61 11.95 1.53
CA ARG A 321 9.35 10.51 1.33
C ARG A 321 10.62 9.67 1.30
N HIS A 322 11.74 10.23 0.87
CA HIS A 322 13.02 9.53 0.90
C HIS A 322 13.55 9.44 2.34
N GLU A 323 13.31 10.44 3.15
CA GLU A 323 13.63 10.43 4.57
C GLU A 323 12.81 9.35 5.28
N ASP A 324 11.48 9.29 5.08
CA ASP A 324 10.63 8.22 5.58
C ASP A 324 11.15 6.83 5.17
N TYR A 325 11.54 6.67 3.90
CA TYR A 325 12.08 5.39 3.40
C TYR A 325 13.33 4.95 4.15
N VAL A 326 14.22 5.90 4.50
CA VAL A 326 15.45 5.60 5.25
C VAL A 326 15.14 5.14 6.67
N ASP A 327 14.18 5.80 7.32
CA ASP A 327 13.76 5.46 8.68
C ASP A 327 13.04 4.10 8.72
N ASP A 328 12.16 3.85 7.76
CA ASP A 328 11.39 2.62 7.64
C ASP A 328 12.28 1.39 7.36
N ILE A 329 13.38 1.55 6.60
CA ILE A 329 14.32 0.45 6.32
C ILE A 329 14.83 -0.22 7.60
N GLU A 330 15.12 0.55 8.64
CA GLU A 330 15.68 -0.02 9.89
C GLU A 330 14.64 -0.93 10.55
N LEU A 331 13.36 -0.50 10.57
CA LEU A 331 12.26 -1.30 11.11
C LEU A 331 12.02 -2.57 10.28
N TRP A 332 11.99 -2.45 8.96
CA TRP A 332 11.77 -3.59 8.07
C TRP A 332 12.96 -4.56 8.04
N ARG A 333 14.18 -4.08 8.30
CA ARG A 333 15.35 -4.93 8.51
C ARG A 333 15.18 -5.82 9.73
N LEU A 334 14.66 -5.25 10.83
CA LEU A 334 14.35 -6.03 12.04
C LEU A 334 13.31 -7.14 11.76
N TYR A 335 12.26 -6.82 11.00
CA TYR A 335 11.24 -7.82 10.63
C TYR A 335 11.80 -8.92 9.73
N GLU A 336 12.63 -8.57 8.76
CA GLU A 336 13.31 -9.56 7.90
C GLU A 336 14.21 -10.51 8.72
N ASP A 337 14.93 -9.99 9.70
CA ASP A 337 15.76 -10.79 10.60
C ASP A 337 14.91 -11.72 11.47
N GLN A 338 13.79 -11.25 12.00
CA GLN A 338 12.85 -12.08 12.76
C GLN A 338 12.22 -13.18 11.90
N ILE A 339 11.80 -12.85 10.67
CA ILE A 339 11.29 -13.82 9.70
C ILE A 339 12.36 -14.86 9.38
N TYR A 340 13.61 -14.43 9.19
CA TYR A 340 14.73 -15.33 8.90
C TYR A 340 15.00 -16.33 10.04
N GLU A 341 14.89 -15.92 11.30
CA GLU A 341 15.04 -16.83 12.44
C GLU A 341 13.98 -17.94 12.42
N VAL A 342 12.72 -17.59 12.06
CA VAL A 342 11.66 -18.60 11.90
C VAL A 342 11.93 -19.50 10.69
N GLU A 343 12.32 -18.93 9.54
CA GLU A 343 12.71 -19.68 8.34
C GLU A 343 13.84 -20.65 8.65
N LYS A 344 14.86 -20.21 9.37
CA LYS A 344 16.00 -21.03 9.80
C LYS A 344 15.55 -22.21 10.70
N ALA A 345 14.64 -21.97 11.64
CA ALA A 345 14.10 -23.02 12.48
C ALA A 345 13.29 -24.03 11.66
N LEU A 346 12.46 -23.58 10.73
CA LEU A 346 11.69 -24.43 9.82
C LEU A 346 12.60 -25.26 8.90
N ALA A 347 13.64 -24.65 8.32
CA ALA A 347 14.64 -25.34 7.49
C ALA A 347 15.37 -26.43 8.28
N LYS A 348 15.81 -26.10 9.49
CA LYS A 348 16.47 -27.05 10.41
C LYS A 348 15.60 -28.25 10.73
N ALA A 349 14.30 -28.04 10.96
CA ALA A 349 13.34 -29.13 11.20
C ALA A 349 13.20 -30.06 9.98
N ARG A 350 13.53 -29.59 8.77
CA ARG A 350 13.56 -30.36 7.52
C ARG A 350 14.98 -30.81 7.10
N GLY A 351 15.99 -30.66 7.98
CA GLY A 351 17.35 -31.09 7.73
C GLY A 351 18.15 -30.18 6.80
N VAL A 352 17.69 -28.97 6.56
CA VAL A 352 18.42 -27.94 5.77
C VAL A 352 19.07 -26.96 6.73
N THR A 353 20.37 -26.71 6.53
CA THR A 353 21.12 -25.72 7.30
C THR A 353 21.25 -24.46 6.46
N LEU A 354 20.84 -23.33 7.00
CA LEU A 354 21.03 -21.99 6.48
C LEU A 354 22.17 -21.29 7.21
N ASP A 355 22.62 -20.15 6.68
CA ASP A 355 23.65 -19.34 7.32
C ASP A 355 23.15 -18.80 8.68
N GLU A 356 24.08 -18.46 9.57
CA GLU A 356 23.73 -17.96 10.90
C GLU A 356 23.02 -16.61 10.84
N LYS A 357 23.45 -15.75 9.93
CA LYS A 357 22.93 -14.41 9.73
C LYS A 357 22.45 -14.20 8.29
N LEU A 358 21.40 -13.43 8.14
CA LEU A 358 20.93 -12.97 6.84
C LEU A 358 21.75 -11.76 6.39
N GLY A 359 22.37 -11.87 5.20
CA GLY A 359 22.86 -10.69 4.49
C GLY A 359 21.70 -10.00 3.79
N LEU A 360 21.43 -8.74 4.12
CA LEU A 360 20.27 -8.01 3.65
C LEU A 360 20.68 -6.67 3.05
N ASP A 361 20.24 -6.43 1.80
CA ASP A 361 20.50 -5.18 1.08
C ASP A 361 19.21 -4.73 0.38
N PHE A 362 18.63 -3.63 0.88
CA PHE A 362 17.44 -2.99 0.30
C PHE A 362 17.87 -2.11 -0.86
N ILE A 363 17.27 -2.32 -2.03
CA ILE A 363 17.58 -1.54 -3.22
C ILE A 363 16.78 -0.22 -3.14
N PRO A 364 17.44 0.94 -3.07
CA PRO A 364 16.74 2.21 -3.00
C PRO A 364 15.91 2.44 -4.27
N PRO A 365 14.76 3.10 -4.16
CA PRO A 365 13.96 3.44 -5.33
C PRO A 365 14.73 4.40 -6.24
N GLU A 366 14.80 4.06 -7.52
CA GLU A 366 15.43 4.90 -8.53
C GLU A 366 14.44 5.92 -9.09
N TYR A 367 14.85 7.16 -9.19
CA TYR A 367 14.07 8.20 -9.87
C TYR A 367 14.44 8.23 -11.35
N PRO A 368 13.46 8.23 -12.26
CA PRO A 368 13.74 8.34 -13.68
C PRO A 368 14.35 9.71 -13.97
N LEU A 369 15.63 9.72 -14.24
CA LEU A 369 16.32 10.91 -14.73
C LEU A 369 15.85 11.20 -16.16
N SER A 370 15.78 12.48 -16.54
CA SER A 370 15.59 12.82 -17.95
C SER A 370 16.81 12.28 -18.74
N THR A 371 16.61 11.97 -20.01
CA THR A 371 17.71 11.48 -20.86
C THR A 371 18.93 12.41 -20.83
N ASN A 372 18.70 13.71 -20.74
CA ASN A 372 19.77 14.70 -20.64
C ASN A 372 20.49 14.64 -19.28
N ASP A 373 19.73 14.56 -18.18
CA ASP A 373 20.31 14.47 -16.84
C ASP A 373 21.10 13.16 -16.68
N GLN A 374 20.61 12.08 -17.28
CA GLN A 374 21.29 10.78 -17.27
C GLN A 374 22.61 10.83 -18.04
N ILE A 375 22.62 11.46 -19.22
CA ILE A 375 23.85 11.67 -19.99
C ILE A 375 24.85 12.50 -19.18
N ILE A 376 24.41 13.59 -18.54
CA ILE A 376 25.26 14.46 -17.74
C ILE A 376 25.81 13.68 -16.52
N TRP A 377 24.98 12.89 -15.86
CA TRP A 377 25.35 12.08 -14.71
C TRP A 377 26.37 10.99 -15.08
N ASP A 378 26.14 10.27 -16.17
CA ASP A 378 27.04 9.22 -16.66
C ASP A 378 28.38 9.81 -17.11
N ASP A 379 28.36 10.95 -17.79
CA ASP A 379 29.60 11.66 -18.17
C ASP A 379 30.38 12.13 -16.94
N HIS A 380 29.66 12.61 -15.90
CA HIS A 380 30.28 13.01 -14.64
C HIS A 380 30.92 11.81 -13.89
N ARG A 381 30.23 10.67 -13.80
CA ARG A 381 30.73 9.43 -13.21
C ARG A 381 31.98 8.92 -13.92
N LEU A 382 31.96 8.97 -15.27
CA LEU A 382 33.11 8.58 -16.09
C LEU A 382 34.31 9.55 -15.92
N ARG A 383 34.07 10.87 -15.81
CA ARG A 383 35.11 11.87 -15.61
C ARG A 383 35.80 11.81 -14.23
N LEU A 384 35.06 11.38 -13.21
CA LEU A 384 35.55 11.20 -11.85
C LEU A 384 36.14 9.81 -11.60
N ASP A 385 36.23 8.97 -12.65
CA ASP A 385 36.68 7.56 -12.54
C ASP A 385 35.89 6.73 -11.52
N LEU A 386 34.60 7.11 -11.26
CA LEU A 386 33.70 6.37 -10.38
C LEU A 386 33.15 5.11 -11.03
N ILE A 387 33.12 5.08 -12.35
CA ILE A 387 32.64 3.96 -13.15
C ILE A 387 33.47 3.84 -14.43
N THR A 388 33.68 2.63 -14.89
CA THR A 388 34.34 2.36 -16.17
C THR A 388 33.31 2.25 -17.30
N ASN A 389 33.74 2.49 -18.55
CA ASN A 389 32.90 2.29 -19.71
C ASN A 389 32.34 0.85 -19.83
N ALA A 390 33.05 -0.13 -19.28
CA ALA A 390 32.62 -1.52 -19.25
C ALA A 390 31.48 -1.72 -18.23
N GLU A 391 31.60 -1.13 -17.05
CA GLU A 391 30.56 -1.17 -16.03
C GLU A 391 29.31 -0.42 -16.48
N LEU A 392 29.46 0.78 -17.05
CA LEU A 392 28.35 1.51 -17.64
C LEU A 392 27.67 0.72 -18.75
N THR A 393 28.43 0.01 -19.58
CA THR A 393 27.86 -0.84 -20.65
C THR A 393 27.10 -2.03 -20.04
N LEU A 394 27.51 -2.53 -18.88
CA LEU A 394 26.85 -3.59 -18.16
C LEU A 394 25.53 -3.10 -17.53
N GLU A 395 25.53 -1.91 -16.92
CA GLU A 395 24.30 -1.27 -16.38
C GLU A 395 23.22 -1.14 -17.45
N TYR A 396 23.57 -0.69 -18.65
CA TYR A 396 22.63 -0.57 -19.78
C TYR A 396 22.30 -1.89 -20.49
N ASN A 397 23.01 -2.99 -20.21
CA ASN A 397 22.81 -4.29 -20.85
C ASN A 397 23.10 -5.41 -19.86
N GLU A 398 22.21 -5.63 -18.93
CA GLU A 398 22.32 -6.68 -17.89
C GLU A 398 22.48 -8.09 -18.46
N ASP A 399 21.97 -8.35 -19.66
CA ASP A 399 22.11 -9.63 -20.37
C ASP A 399 23.57 -10.05 -20.61
N LEU A 400 24.52 -9.11 -20.53
CA LEU A 400 25.95 -9.40 -20.69
C LEU A 400 26.50 -10.17 -19.49
N GLY A 401 25.93 -10.02 -18.30
CA GLY A 401 26.18 -10.82 -17.11
C GLY A 401 27.59 -10.71 -16.49
N THR A 402 28.58 -10.16 -17.19
CA THR A 402 29.96 -9.99 -16.68
C THR A 402 30.65 -8.77 -17.28
N ILE A 403 31.50 -8.08 -16.47
CA ILE A 403 32.29 -6.93 -16.89
C ILE A 403 33.21 -7.27 -18.09
N ALA A 404 33.75 -8.47 -18.15
CA ALA A 404 34.60 -8.91 -19.26
C ALA A 404 33.86 -8.97 -20.61
N LYS A 405 32.59 -9.42 -20.60
CA LYS A 405 31.73 -9.41 -21.80
C LYS A 405 31.30 -7.99 -22.15
N ALA A 406 31.00 -7.17 -21.16
CA ALA A 406 30.64 -5.78 -21.33
C ALA A 406 31.81 -4.97 -21.96
N ASN A 407 33.03 -5.18 -21.52
CA ASN A 407 34.22 -4.55 -22.09
C ASN A 407 34.41 -4.91 -23.57
N LYS A 408 34.27 -6.18 -23.92
CA LYS A 408 34.32 -6.63 -25.34
C LYS A 408 33.19 -6.00 -26.19
N ALA A 409 32.00 -5.87 -25.63
CA ALA A 409 30.88 -5.23 -26.31
C ALA A 409 31.14 -3.74 -26.53
N TRP A 410 31.65 -3.03 -25.52
CA TRP A 410 32.01 -1.63 -25.60
C TRP A 410 33.13 -1.38 -26.65
N GLU A 411 34.23 -2.14 -26.61
CA GLU A 411 35.31 -2.04 -27.60
C GLU A 411 34.83 -2.26 -29.05
N LYS A 412 33.94 -3.24 -29.22
CA LYS A 412 33.33 -3.50 -30.54
C LYS A 412 32.48 -2.31 -31.01
N ARG A 413 31.65 -1.73 -30.15
CA ARG A 413 30.85 -0.54 -30.47
C ARG A 413 31.75 0.67 -30.75
N LYS A 414 32.79 0.90 -29.94
CA LYS A 414 33.75 1.97 -30.15
C LYS A 414 34.41 1.89 -31.52
N LYS A 415 34.91 0.73 -31.93
CA LYS A 415 35.51 0.49 -33.26
C LYS A 415 34.55 0.79 -34.42
N ILE A 416 33.25 0.44 -34.25
CA ILE A 416 32.23 0.71 -35.27
C ILE A 416 31.96 2.21 -35.35
N ASN A 417 31.84 2.89 -34.22
CA ASN A 417 31.57 4.32 -34.14
C ASN A 417 32.74 5.15 -34.71
N ASP A 418 33.98 4.79 -34.40
CA ASP A 418 35.18 5.46 -34.93
C ASP A 418 35.20 5.30 -36.46
N LYS A 419 34.93 4.12 -37.00
CA LYS A 419 34.88 3.88 -38.44
C LYS A 419 33.74 4.64 -39.13
N ASN A 420 32.62 4.86 -38.44
CA ASN A 420 31.52 5.65 -38.95
C ASN A 420 31.81 7.15 -38.89
N ARG A 421 32.50 7.67 -37.86
CA ARG A 421 32.97 9.04 -37.76
C ARG A 421 33.95 9.39 -38.88
N ASP A 422 34.90 8.52 -39.18
CA ASP A 422 35.83 8.73 -40.27
C ASP A 422 35.12 8.80 -41.63
N LYS A 423 34.02 8.03 -41.81
CA LYS A 423 33.19 8.10 -43.03
C LYS A 423 32.37 9.37 -43.16
N LEU A 424 31.91 9.93 -42.04
CA LEU A 424 31.05 11.11 -42.00
C LEU A 424 31.85 12.43 -41.93
N GLN A 425 33.19 12.39 -41.89
CA GLN A 425 34.08 13.55 -41.69
C GLN A 425 33.69 14.41 -40.46
N LEU A 426 33.08 13.83 -39.46
CA LEU A 426 32.78 14.52 -38.22
C LEU A 426 34.05 14.79 -37.41
N PRO A 427 34.19 15.98 -36.77
CA PRO A 427 35.36 16.29 -35.98
C PRO A 427 35.53 15.23 -34.87
N LYS A 428 36.79 14.77 -34.69
CA LYS A 428 37.11 13.92 -33.55
C LYS A 428 36.76 14.69 -32.26
N VAL A 429 36.01 14.07 -31.36
CA VAL A 429 35.83 14.62 -30.01
C VAL A 429 37.20 14.74 -29.43
N SER A 430 37.71 15.96 -29.32
CA SER A 430 39.00 16.25 -28.69
C SER A 430 38.91 15.79 -27.22
N ASP A 431 40.04 15.26 -26.74
CA ASP A 431 40.20 14.96 -25.31
C ASP A 431 39.71 16.14 -24.43
N PRO A 432 39.26 15.87 -23.22
CA PRO A 432 38.61 16.87 -22.36
C PRO A 432 39.47 18.13 -22.26
N ALA A 433 38.78 19.29 -22.39
CA ALA A 433 39.39 20.61 -22.35
C ALA A 433 40.37 20.74 -21.16
N PRO A 434 41.51 21.37 -21.32
CA PRO A 434 42.51 21.51 -20.25
C PRO A 434 41.83 22.19 -19.05
N LYS A 435 42.17 21.68 -17.84
CA LYS A 435 41.74 22.22 -16.56
C LYS A 435 41.87 23.74 -16.57
N VAL A 436 40.74 24.43 -16.40
CA VAL A 436 40.74 25.87 -16.13
C VAL A 436 41.42 26.06 -14.79
N ASP A 437 42.61 26.64 -14.81
CA ASP A 437 43.40 27.02 -13.63
C ASP A 437 42.68 28.21 -12.98
N ASN A 438 41.82 27.95 -12.03
CA ASN A 438 41.18 28.96 -11.20
C ASN A 438 42.20 29.53 -10.20
N ARG A 439 43.17 30.28 -10.68
CA ARG A 439 43.83 31.24 -9.83
C ARG A 439 42.91 32.45 -9.69
N ILE A 440 42.20 32.49 -8.59
CA ILE A 440 41.61 33.71 -8.08
C ILE A 440 42.79 34.53 -7.56
N ASP A 441 43.22 35.51 -8.34
CA ASP A 441 44.05 36.58 -7.85
C ASP A 441 43.16 37.51 -7.01
N GLN A 442 43.61 37.79 -5.82
CA GLN A 442 43.24 38.59 -4.66
C GLN A 442 42.19 39.68 -4.84
#